data_477ec5f2c37f7631a0f15039a1835c2b
#
_entry.id   477ec5f2c37f7631a0f15039a1835c2b
#
_cell.length_a   1.000
_cell.length_b   1.000
_cell.length_c   1.000
_cell.angle_alpha   90.00
_cell.angle_beta   90.00
_cell.angle_gamma   90.00
#
_symmetry.space_group_name_H-M   'P 1'
#
loop_
_entity.id
_entity.type
_entity.pdbx_description
1 polymer ?
#
loop_
_entity_poly.entity_id
_entity_poly.type
_entity_poly.pdbx_seq_one_letter_code
_entity_poly.pdbx_strand_id
1 'polypeptide(L)'
;GEIKKCVNDIENIRMKGIVLAGGSGTRLYPITKGVSKQLLPIFDKPMVYYPISVLMLAGIREILIISTPYDLPGFKRLLGDGSDYGVCFEYAEQPSPNGLAQAFTIGAEFIGDDSVCLVLGDNIFHGNGFTSMLKEAVRTAEKENRATVFGYWVSDPERYGVAEFDQAGNCLSIEEKPECPKSNYAVVGLYFYPNKVVDVASSIQPSARGEYEITTVNQRFLEDGELRVQTLGRGFAWLDTGTHDSLSEASTYIEVLEKRQGLKVACLEGIAYRQGWITEERMRELAQPMLKNQYGQYLLKVIEELKETGDPNLG
;
A
#
# COMPACT_ATOMS: atom_id res chain seq x y z
N GLY A 1 18.81 -29.89 -13.75
CA GLY A 1 19.67 -29.50 -12.62
C GLY A 1 19.75 -27.98 -12.41
N GLU A 2 19.25 -27.15 -13.33
CA GLU A 2 19.40 -25.68 -13.28
C GLU A 2 18.09 -24.94 -12.88
N ILE A 3 16.94 -25.60 -12.87
CA ILE A 3 15.66 -24.99 -12.49
C ILE A 3 15.51 -24.85 -10.96
N LYS A 4 16.36 -25.50 -10.17
CA LYS A 4 16.33 -25.38 -8.69
C LYS A 4 17.11 -24.21 -8.11
N LYS A 5 17.81 -23.40 -8.92
CA LYS A 5 18.64 -22.30 -8.43
C LYS A 5 17.92 -20.93 -8.35
N CYS A 6 16.78 -20.78 -9.01
CA CYS A 6 15.99 -19.52 -8.96
C CYS A 6 14.96 -19.43 -7.83
N VAL A 7 14.80 -20.49 -7.03
CA VAL A 7 13.78 -20.52 -5.94
C VAL A 7 14.39 -20.22 -4.56
N ASN A 8 15.71 -20.06 -4.44
CA ASN A 8 16.39 -19.97 -3.16
C ASN A 8 16.81 -18.55 -2.72
N ASP A 9 16.41 -17.50 -3.43
CA ASP A 9 16.61 -16.11 -2.99
C ASP A 9 15.30 -15.45 -2.54
N ILE A 10 14.41 -16.22 -1.92
CA ILE A 10 13.38 -15.61 -1.06
C ILE A 10 14.13 -15.15 0.18
N GLU A 11 14.69 -13.95 0.13
CA GLU A 11 15.13 -13.23 1.32
C GLU A 11 13.98 -13.28 2.31
N ASN A 12 14.24 -13.78 3.50
CA ASN A 12 13.25 -13.93 4.56
C ASN A 12 12.90 -12.53 5.06
N ILE A 13 11.97 -11.87 4.37
CA ILE A 13 11.52 -10.50 4.70
C ILE A 13 10.82 -10.57 6.06
N ARG A 14 11.29 -9.77 7.01
CA ARG A 14 10.70 -9.63 8.35
C ARG A 14 9.77 -8.44 8.46
N MET A 15 9.77 -7.56 7.45
CA MET A 15 8.93 -6.35 7.46
C MET A 15 7.45 -6.70 7.61
N LYS A 16 6.77 -5.96 8.47
CA LYS A 16 5.31 -6.00 8.63
C LYS A 16 4.66 -4.86 7.87
N GLY A 17 3.39 -5.03 7.54
CA GLY A 17 2.61 -4.02 6.83
C GLY A 17 1.46 -3.50 7.66
N ILE A 18 1.16 -2.21 7.50
CA ILE A 18 -0.03 -1.58 8.05
C ILE A 18 -0.79 -0.91 6.92
N VAL A 19 -2.09 -1.21 6.82
CA VAL A 19 -3.03 -0.46 6.00
C VAL A 19 -3.87 0.41 6.93
N LEU A 20 -3.75 1.73 6.79
CA LEU A 20 -4.58 2.66 7.54
C LEU A 20 -5.81 3.03 6.70
N ALA A 21 -6.95 2.48 7.09
CA ALA A 21 -8.23 2.59 6.38
C ALA A 21 -9.29 3.26 7.28
N GLY A 22 -8.92 4.38 7.88
CA GLY A 22 -9.78 5.17 8.76
C GLY A 22 -10.42 6.37 8.06
N GLY A 23 -10.94 7.28 8.86
CA GLY A 23 -11.56 8.52 8.40
C GLY A 23 -13.09 8.46 8.32
N SER A 24 -13.71 9.63 8.31
CA SER A 24 -15.19 9.77 8.32
C SER A 24 -15.82 9.59 6.92
N GLY A 25 -15.05 9.74 5.86
CA GLY A 25 -15.52 9.64 4.47
C GLY A 25 -16.54 10.74 4.07
N THR A 26 -16.64 11.82 4.82
CA THR A 26 -17.69 12.85 4.63
C THR A 26 -17.67 13.54 3.26
N ARG A 27 -16.50 13.62 2.63
CA ARG A 27 -16.36 14.18 1.26
C ARG A 27 -17.11 13.39 0.20
N LEU A 28 -17.34 12.09 0.43
CA LEU A 28 -18.05 11.19 -0.48
C LEU A 28 -19.52 10.95 -0.08
N TYR A 29 -20.06 11.70 0.88
CA TYR A 29 -21.48 11.58 1.20
C TYR A 29 -22.33 11.88 -0.06
N PRO A 30 -23.45 11.14 -0.27
CA PRO A 30 -24.03 10.13 0.62
C PRO A 30 -23.45 8.72 0.50
N ILE A 31 -22.53 8.44 -0.43
CA ILE A 31 -22.04 7.08 -0.73
C ILE A 31 -21.48 6.40 0.54
N THR A 32 -20.71 7.13 1.32
CA THR A 32 -20.03 6.63 2.52
C THR A 32 -20.84 6.71 3.82
N LYS A 33 -22.13 7.03 3.74
CA LYS A 33 -23.00 6.98 4.91
C LYS A 33 -23.23 5.57 5.45
N GLY A 34 -23.26 4.58 4.56
CA GLY A 34 -23.54 3.19 4.90
C GLY A 34 -22.36 2.24 4.74
N VAL A 35 -21.23 2.73 4.21
CA VAL A 35 -20.05 1.92 3.93
C VAL A 35 -18.78 2.75 4.03
N SER A 36 -17.70 2.13 4.54
CA SER A 36 -16.37 2.75 4.56
C SER A 36 -15.93 3.11 3.14
N LYS A 37 -15.25 4.25 2.98
CA LYS A 37 -14.65 4.67 1.71
C LYS A 37 -13.80 3.57 1.08
N GLN A 38 -12.94 2.94 1.86
CA GLN A 38 -11.99 1.92 1.38
C GLN A 38 -12.64 0.57 1.05
N LEU A 39 -13.93 0.41 1.31
CA LEU A 39 -14.74 -0.73 0.86
C LEU A 39 -15.52 -0.45 -0.42
N LEU A 40 -15.50 0.80 -0.92
CA LEU A 40 -16.11 1.14 -2.20
C LEU A 40 -15.39 0.45 -3.36
N PRO A 41 -16.10 0.11 -4.43
CA PRO A 41 -15.48 -0.53 -5.58
C PRO A 41 -14.62 0.46 -6.38
N ILE A 42 -13.45 0.00 -6.78
CA ILE A 42 -12.67 0.59 -7.87
C ILE A 42 -12.69 -0.42 -9.00
N PHE A 43 -13.59 -0.23 -9.94
CA PHE A 43 -13.97 -1.13 -11.01
C PHE A 43 -14.50 -2.47 -10.46
N ASP A 44 -13.69 -3.52 -10.42
CA ASP A 44 -14.11 -4.91 -10.15
C ASP A 44 -13.75 -5.44 -8.76
N LYS A 45 -13.18 -4.59 -7.90
CA LYS A 45 -12.78 -4.99 -6.55
C LYS A 45 -12.81 -3.84 -5.55
N PRO A 46 -12.88 -4.14 -4.23
CA PRO A 46 -12.87 -3.10 -3.21
C PRO A 46 -11.57 -2.28 -3.24
N MET A 47 -11.67 -0.99 -2.95
CA MET A 47 -10.53 -0.06 -2.94
C MET A 47 -9.36 -0.55 -2.10
N VAL A 48 -9.62 -1.14 -0.93
CA VAL A 48 -8.58 -1.62 -0.01
C VAL A 48 -7.70 -2.72 -0.62
N TYR A 49 -8.14 -3.42 -1.65
CA TYR A 49 -7.32 -4.40 -2.36
C TYR A 49 -6.08 -3.76 -2.98
N TYR A 50 -6.16 -2.52 -3.42
CA TYR A 50 -5.03 -1.83 -4.05
C TYR A 50 -3.87 -1.59 -3.08
N PRO A 51 -4.04 -0.96 -1.91
CA PRO A 51 -2.95 -0.83 -0.95
C PRO A 51 -2.48 -2.18 -0.40
N ILE A 52 -3.37 -3.15 -0.16
CA ILE A 52 -2.96 -4.51 0.25
C ILE A 52 -2.05 -5.14 -0.81
N SER A 53 -2.37 -4.99 -2.09
CA SER A 53 -1.56 -5.52 -3.18
C SER A 53 -0.13 -4.98 -3.18
N VAL A 54 0.04 -3.71 -2.82
CA VAL A 54 1.37 -3.09 -2.71
C VAL A 54 2.21 -3.78 -1.64
N LEU A 55 1.64 -4.06 -0.48
CA LEU A 55 2.32 -4.80 0.58
C LEU A 55 2.69 -6.21 0.14
N MET A 56 1.78 -6.90 -0.53
CA MET A 56 2.01 -8.26 -1.04
C MET A 56 3.10 -8.27 -2.12
N LEU A 57 3.12 -7.30 -3.03
CA LEU A 57 4.17 -7.14 -4.05
C LEU A 57 5.54 -6.86 -3.43
N ALA A 58 5.58 -6.18 -2.29
CA ALA A 58 6.81 -5.98 -1.51
C ALA A 58 7.29 -7.27 -0.81
N GLY A 59 6.49 -8.32 -0.79
CA GLY A 59 6.78 -9.58 -0.10
C GLY A 59 6.30 -9.63 1.35
N ILE A 60 5.53 -8.66 1.79
CA ILE A 60 5.02 -8.56 3.16
C ILE A 60 3.80 -9.48 3.33
N ARG A 61 3.82 -10.33 4.36
CA ARG A 61 2.78 -11.33 4.61
C ARG A 61 2.04 -11.16 5.93
N GLU A 62 2.55 -10.37 6.86
CA GLU A 62 1.87 -10.02 8.11
C GLU A 62 1.37 -8.58 8.00
N ILE A 63 0.06 -8.39 8.02
CA ILE A 63 -0.58 -7.12 7.69
C ILE A 63 -1.62 -6.76 8.75
N LEU A 64 -1.49 -5.56 9.33
CA LEU A 64 -2.45 -4.98 10.24
C LEU A 64 -3.38 -4.02 9.49
N ILE A 65 -4.67 -4.25 9.58
CA ILE A 65 -5.70 -3.36 9.07
C ILE A 65 -6.19 -2.48 10.22
N ILE A 66 -6.00 -1.17 10.10
CA ILE A 66 -6.47 -0.20 11.09
C ILE A 66 -7.65 0.56 10.49
N SER A 67 -8.78 0.58 11.19
CA SER A 67 -9.98 1.32 10.78
C SER A 67 -10.75 1.82 12.00
N THR A 68 -11.84 2.53 11.75
CA THR A 68 -12.74 2.95 12.83
C THR A 68 -13.43 1.73 13.45
N PRO A 69 -13.87 1.81 14.73
CA PRO A 69 -14.65 0.72 15.35
C PRO A 69 -15.92 0.37 14.56
N TYR A 70 -16.54 1.34 13.93
CA TYR A 70 -17.76 1.16 13.13
C TYR A 70 -17.48 0.39 11.83
N ASP A 71 -16.39 0.71 11.13
CA ASP A 71 -16.09 0.13 9.81
C ASP A 71 -15.31 -1.19 9.89
N LEU A 72 -14.57 -1.42 10.96
CA LEU A 72 -13.69 -2.59 11.11
C LEU A 72 -14.38 -3.93 10.87
N PRO A 73 -15.63 -4.17 11.31
CA PRO A 73 -16.34 -5.41 11.00
C PRO A 73 -16.51 -5.68 9.50
N GLY A 74 -16.64 -4.63 8.69
CA GLY A 74 -16.73 -4.75 7.22
C GLY A 74 -15.43 -5.27 6.61
N PHE A 75 -14.29 -4.78 7.07
CA PHE A 75 -12.97 -5.28 6.65
C PHE A 75 -12.75 -6.72 7.08
N LYS A 76 -13.13 -7.08 8.30
CA LYS A 76 -13.04 -8.47 8.80
C LYS A 76 -13.88 -9.44 7.96
N ARG A 77 -15.09 -9.03 7.56
CA ARG A 77 -15.95 -9.86 6.67
C ARG A 77 -15.33 -10.04 5.29
N LEU A 78 -14.74 -8.98 4.73
CA LEU A 78 -14.13 -9.01 3.41
C LEU A 78 -12.86 -9.86 3.37
N LEU A 79 -11.96 -9.63 4.32
CA LEU A 79 -10.58 -10.10 4.25
C LEU A 79 -10.31 -11.36 5.08
N GLY A 80 -11.13 -11.61 6.11
CA GLY A 80 -10.94 -12.75 7.00
C GLY A 80 -9.60 -12.72 7.72
N ASP A 81 -8.97 -13.88 7.88
CA ASP A 81 -7.67 -14.04 8.53
C ASP A 81 -6.46 -13.90 7.55
N GLY A 82 -6.75 -13.80 6.26
CA GLY A 82 -5.73 -13.65 5.20
C GLY A 82 -5.26 -14.97 4.58
N SER A 83 -5.70 -16.12 5.08
CA SER A 83 -5.29 -17.42 4.55
C SER A 83 -5.65 -17.61 3.07
N ASP A 84 -6.71 -16.97 2.61
CA ASP A 84 -7.13 -16.98 1.19
C ASP A 84 -6.08 -16.35 0.27
N TYR A 85 -5.23 -15.47 0.80
CA TYR A 85 -4.19 -14.76 0.06
C TYR A 85 -2.78 -15.16 0.48
N GLY A 86 -2.64 -16.19 1.30
CA GLY A 86 -1.34 -16.62 1.82
C GLY A 86 -0.68 -15.59 2.74
N VAL A 87 -1.45 -14.71 3.36
CA VAL A 87 -1.01 -13.70 4.32
C VAL A 87 -1.73 -13.89 5.65
N CYS A 88 -1.34 -13.11 6.66
CA CYS A 88 -2.01 -13.05 7.96
C CYS A 88 -2.50 -11.64 8.18
N PHE A 89 -3.82 -11.47 8.32
CA PHE A 89 -4.42 -10.19 8.69
C PHE A 89 -4.68 -10.13 10.19
N GLU A 90 -4.26 -9.04 10.79
CA GLU A 90 -4.70 -8.60 12.11
C GLU A 90 -5.48 -7.28 11.98
N TYR A 91 -6.24 -6.93 13.00
CA TYR A 91 -7.15 -5.80 12.98
C TYR A 91 -7.02 -4.98 14.25
N ALA A 92 -7.02 -3.64 14.11
CA ALA A 92 -7.00 -2.71 15.23
C ALA A 92 -7.88 -1.50 14.94
N GLU A 93 -8.31 -0.84 16.02
CA GLU A 93 -9.21 0.30 15.94
C GLU A 93 -8.46 1.62 16.09
N GLN A 94 -8.83 2.59 15.25
CA GLN A 94 -8.52 4.01 15.44
C GLN A 94 -9.84 4.75 15.64
N PRO A 95 -10.23 5.03 16.89
CA PRO A 95 -11.55 5.63 17.18
C PRO A 95 -11.74 7.04 16.64
N SER A 96 -10.65 7.82 16.55
CA SER A 96 -10.65 9.20 16.10
C SER A 96 -9.51 9.44 15.09
N PRO A 97 -9.70 10.34 14.10
CA PRO A 97 -8.70 10.61 13.07
C PRO A 97 -7.58 11.52 13.62
N ASN A 98 -6.78 11.01 14.55
CA ASN A 98 -5.74 11.75 15.25
C ASN A 98 -4.40 11.85 14.48
N GLY A 99 -4.40 11.51 13.20
CA GLY A 99 -3.23 11.60 12.33
C GLY A 99 -2.65 10.25 11.93
N LEU A 100 -1.87 10.26 10.84
CA LEU A 100 -1.33 9.03 10.23
C LEU A 100 -0.28 8.37 11.11
N ALA A 101 0.52 9.15 11.83
CA ALA A 101 1.59 8.63 12.69
C ALA A 101 1.04 7.79 13.86
N GLN A 102 -0.22 7.93 14.23
CA GLN A 102 -0.85 7.11 15.26
C GLN A 102 -0.90 5.63 14.88
N ALA A 103 -0.81 5.31 13.59
CA ALA A 103 -0.75 3.92 13.13
C ALA A 103 0.39 3.14 13.78
N PHE A 104 1.54 3.75 14.02
CA PHE A 104 2.69 3.11 14.65
C PHE A 104 2.51 2.92 16.17
N THR A 105 1.79 3.80 16.82
CA THR A 105 1.45 3.69 18.24
C THR A 105 0.39 2.61 18.45
N ILE A 106 -0.67 2.61 17.65
CA ILE A 106 -1.71 1.58 17.67
C ILE A 106 -1.11 0.21 17.33
N GLY A 107 -0.25 0.15 16.32
CA GLY A 107 0.37 -1.06 15.82
C GLY A 107 1.66 -1.49 16.54
N ALA A 108 2.07 -0.82 17.61
CA ALA A 108 3.37 -1.06 18.24
C ALA A 108 3.60 -2.51 18.66
N GLU A 109 2.62 -3.14 19.27
CA GLU A 109 2.69 -4.55 19.67
C GLU A 109 2.76 -5.47 18.43
N PHE A 110 1.95 -5.20 17.41
CA PHE A 110 1.98 -5.93 16.15
C PHE A 110 3.35 -5.82 15.46
N ILE A 111 3.91 -4.62 15.39
CA ILE A 111 5.22 -4.38 14.76
C ILE A 111 6.32 -5.11 15.49
N GLY A 112 6.29 -5.11 16.85
CA GLY A 112 7.35 -5.72 17.65
C GLY A 112 8.71 -5.10 17.35
N ASP A 113 9.67 -5.93 17.02
CA ASP A 113 11.05 -5.53 16.70
C ASP A 113 11.32 -5.40 15.19
N ASP A 114 10.31 -5.61 14.36
CA ASP A 114 10.46 -5.62 12.91
C ASP A 114 10.38 -4.22 12.30
N SER A 115 10.89 -4.09 11.08
CA SER A 115 10.62 -2.94 10.20
C SER A 115 9.16 -2.95 9.77
N VAL A 116 8.64 -1.81 9.33
CA VAL A 116 7.23 -1.67 8.97
C VAL A 116 7.03 -0.81 7.72
N CYS A 117 6.09 -1.21 6.88
CA CYS A 117 5.57 -0.41 5.78
C CYS A 117 4.16 0.06 6.13
N LEU A 118 3.92 1.37 6.05
CA LEU A 118 2.59 1.96 6.13
C LEU A 118 2.10 2.34 4.75
N VAL A 119 0.90 1.90 4.39
CA VAL A 119 0.21 2.35 3.18
C VAL A 119 -1.18 2.86 3.55
N LEU A 120 -1.60 3.95 2.92
CA LEU A 120 -2.93 4.51 3.12
C LEU A 120 -3.96 3.72 2.32
N GLY A 121 -5.08 3.41 2.95
CA GLY A 121 -6.13 2.52 2.43
C GLY A 121 -6.87 3.02 1.19
N ASP A 122 -6.68 4.29 0.84
CA ASP A 122 -7.31 4.94 -0.32
C ASP A 122 -6.31 5.33 -1.42
N ASN A 123 -5.05 4.93 -1.31
CA ASN A 123 -4.03 5.18 -2.32
C ASN A 123 -3.96 4.02 -3.33
N ILE A 124 -4.05 4.38 -4.62
CA ILE A 124 -3.98 3.44 -5.73
C ILE A 124 -2.76 3.77 -6.55
N PHE A 125 -1.88 2.79 -6.73
CA PHE A 125 -0.65 2.92 -7.50
C PHE A 125 -0.64 1.91 -8.65
N HIS A 126 -0.14 2.34 -9.80
CA HIS A 126 0.17 1.45 -10.91
C HIS A 126 1.35 1.98 -11.72
N GLY A 127 2.30 1.13 -12.07
CA GLY A 127 3.42 1.52 -12.89
C GLY A 127 4.44 0.41 -13.08
N ASN A 128 5.19 0.51 -14.18
CA ASN A 128 6.23 -0.46 -14.50
C ASN A 128 7.40 -0.40 -13.51
N GLY A 129 7.90 -1.55 -13.11
CA GLY A 129 9.05 -1.67 -12.21
C GLY A 129 8.71 -1.40 -10.74
N PHE A 130 7.45 -1.30 -10.37
CA PHE A 130 7.04 -0.98 -9.00
C PHE A 130 7.51 -2.02 -7.99
N THR A 131 7.37 -3.31 -8.30
CA THR A 131 7.82 -4.40 -7.42
C THR A 131 9.30 -4.28 -7.05
N SER A 132 10.17 -3.96 -8.00
CA SER A 132 11.60 -3.75 -7.74
C SER A 132 11.85 -2.57 -6.81
N MET A 133 11.12 -1.47 -6.99
CA MET A 133 11.21 -0.29 -6.10
C MET A 133 10.76 -0.61 -4.68
N LEU A 134 9.68 -1.40 -4.54
CA LEU A 134 9.17 -1.83 -3.23
C LEU A 134 10.19 -2.72 -2.50
N LYS A 135 10.77 -3.69 -3.19
CA LYS A 135 11.83 -4.57 -2.64
C LYS A 135 13.06 -3.80 -2.22
N GLU A 136 13.46 -2.79 -2.99
CA GLU A 136 14.57 -1.91 -2.61
C GLU A 136 14.26 -1.10 -1.36
N ALA A 137 13.03 -0.61 -1.21
CA ALA A 137 12.61 0.10 0.01
C ALA A 137 12.62 -0.81 1.25
N VAL A 138 12.19 -2.07 1.10
CA VAL A 138 12.30 -3.09 2.16
C VAL A 138 13.76 -3.29 2.55
N ARG A 139 14.63 -3.52 1.56
CA ARG A 139 16.06 -3.72 1.79
C ARG A 139 16.70 -2.53 2.49
N THR A 140 16.38 -1.32 2.07
CA THR A 140 16.89 -0.07 2.67
C THR A 140 16.50 0.04 4.15
N ALA A 141 15.26 -0.29 4.50
CA ALA A 141 14.82 -0.29 5.89
C ALA A 141 15.49 -1.38 6.73
N GLU A 142 15.54 -2.61 6.23
CA GLU A 142 16.03 -3.77 6.99
C GLU A 142 17.55 -3.86 7.09
N LYS A 143 18.28 -3.45 6.04
CA LYS A 143 19.74 -3.61 5.93
C LYS A 143 20.51 -2.31 6.18
N GLU A 144 19.94 -1.17 5.78
CA GLU A 144 20.60 0.13 5.90
C GLU A 144 20.05 0.99 7.04
N ASN A 145 18.99 0.54 7.71
CA ASN A 145 18.31 1.25 8.79
C ASN A 145 17.86 2.67 8.39
N ARG A 146 17.39 2.82 7.17
CA ARG A 146 16.91 4.09 6.59
C ARG A 146 15.46 3.99 6.16
N ALA A 147 14.74 5.10 6.32
CA ALA A 147 13.38 5.23 5.81
C ALA A 147 13.36 5.58 4.32
N THR A 148 12.31 5.14 3.63
CA THR A 148 12.03 5.52 2.23
C THR A 148 10.62 6.08 2.12
N VAL A 149 10.50 7.25 1.50
CA VAL A 149 9.24 7.83 1.03
C VAL A 149 9.24 7.90 -0.49
N PHE A 150 8.06 8.00 -1.10
CA PHE A 150 7.91 8.05 -2.55
C PHE A 150 7.40 9.42 -2.98
N GLY A 151 8.09 10.03 -3.93
CA GLY A 151 7.73 11.31 -4.52
C GLY A 151 7.07 11.14 -5.89
N TYR A 152 5.96 11.83 -6.10
CA TYR A 152 5.22 11.87 -7.36
C TYR A 152 5.07 13.31 -7.84
N TRP A 153 5.45 13.57 -9.08
CA TRP A 153 5.37 14.93 -9.65
C TRP A 153 3.91 15.35 -9.84
N VAL A 154 3.54 16.47 -9.22
CA VAL A 154 2.18 17.04 -9.31
C VAL A 154 2.24 18.50 -9.69
N SER A 155 1.14 19.02 -10.23
CA SER A 155 1.01 20.45 -10.60
C SER A 155 0.64 21.36 -9.43
N ASP A 156 0.15 20.78 -8.34
CA ASP A 156 -0.39 21.46 -7.15
C ASP A 156 0.23 20.93 -5.85
N PRO A 157 1.58 21.02 -5.70
CA PRO A 157 2.29 20.40 -4.58
C PRO A 157 1.90 20.96 -3.21
N GLU A 158 1.41 22.18 -3.13
CA GLU A 158 0.98 22.84 -1.87
C GLU A 158 -0.15 22.09 -1.14
N ARG A 159 -0.81 21.17 -1.81
CA ARG A 159 -1.87 20.33 -1.22
C ARG A 159 -1.36 19.15 -0.42
N TYR A 160 -0.07 18.84 -0.52
CA TYR A 160 0.53 17.59 -0.03
C TYR A 160 1.75 17.86 0.86
N GLY A 161 2.26 16.81 1.50
CA GLY A 161 3.64 16.81 1.94
C GLY A 161 4.56 16.90 0.72
N VAL A 162 5.56 17.76 0.78
CA VAL A 162 6.48 18.04 -0.34
C VAL A 162 7.91 17.69 0.06
N ALA A 163 8.58 16.88 -0.76
CA ALA A 163 9.97 16.50 -0.56
C ALA A 163 10.90 17.17 -1.58
N GLU A 164 12.03 17.68 -1.09
CA GLU A 164 13.19 18.07 -1.88
C GLU A 164 14.30 17.04 -1.65
N PHE A 165 15.02 16.64 -2.69
CA PHE A 165 16.05 15.61 -2.62
C PHE A 165 17.15 15.84 -3.64
N ASP A 166 18.32 15.25 -3.38
CA ASP A 166 19.46 15.28 -4.28
C ASP A 166 19.39 14.18 -5.36
N GLN A 167 20.38 14.17 -6.26
CA GLN A 167 20.45 13.18 -7.35
C GLN A 167 20.64 11.74 -6.86
N ALA A 168 21.18 11.55 -5.66
CA ALA A 168 21.36 10.24 -5.03
C ALA A 168 20.10 9.76 -4.29
N GLY A 169 19.05 10.58 -4.24
CA GLY A 169 17.79 10.28 -3.57
C GLY A 169 17.83 10.55 -2.06
N ASN A 170 18.82 11.28 -1.55
CA ASN A 170 18.81 11.73 -0.16
C ASN A 170 17.84 12.89 -0.01
N CYS A 171 16.94 12.82 0.96
CA CYS A 171 16.02 13.91 1.24
C CYS A 171 16.76 15.11 1.81
N LEU A 172 16.48 16.29 1.29
CA LEU A 172 17.05 17.58 1.74
C LEU A 172 16.07 18.37 2.60
N SER A 173 14.78 18.30 2.26
CA SER A 173 13.70 18.90 3.05
C SER A 173 12.40 18.15 2.84
N ILE A 174 11.53 18.18 3.84
CA ILE A 174 10.17 17.68 3.76
C ILE A 174 9.25 18.58 4.58
N GLU A 175 8.19 19.07 3.96
CA GLU A 175 7.26 20.03 4.58
C GLU A 175 5.81 19.62 4.28
N GLU A 176 4.94 19.75 5.28
CA GLU A 176 3.50 19.49 5.11
C GLU A 176 2.80 20.73 4.58
N LYS A 177 2.14 20.61 3.43
CA LYS A 177 1.33 21.67 2.80
C LYS A 177 1.99 23.04 2.82
N PRO A 178 3.20 23.17 2.26
CA PRO A 178 3.94 24.42 2.30
C PRO A 178 3.25 25.50 1.46
N GLU A 179 3.25 26.74 1.91
CA GLU A 179 2.76 27.88 1.12
C GLU A 179 3.64 28.15 -0.10
N CYS A 180 4.95 27.91 0.03
CA CYS A 180 5.93 28.04 -1.04
C CYS A 180 6.68 26.71 -1.21
N PRO A 181 6.13 25.77 -2.00
CA PRO A 181 6.78 24.47 -2.20
C PRO A 181 8.17 24.58 -2.80
N LYS A 182 9.14 23.85 -2.25
CA LYS A 182 10.52 23.79 -2.77
C LYS A 182 10.69 22.84 -3.94
N SER A 183 9.71 21.98 -4.20
CA SER A 183 9.67 21.06 -5.34
C SER A 183 8.23 20.78 -5.75
N ASN A 184 8.07 20.08 -6.87
CA ASN A 184 6.76 19.57 -7.30
C ASN A 184 6.51 18.11 -6.88
N TYR A 185 7.39 17.51 -6.06
CA TYR A 185 7.24 16.14 -5.64
C TYR A 185 6.39 16.01 -4.38
N ALA A 186 5.15 15.59 -4.58
CA ALA A 186 4.26 15.21 -3.49
C ALA A 186 4.71 13.88 -2.87
N VAL A 187 4.69 13.79 -1.56
CA VAL A 187 4.91 12.54 -0.83
C VAL A 187 3.62 11.76 -0.82
N VAL A 188 3.63 10.58 -1.45
CA VAL A 188 2.45 9.72 -1.55
C VAL A 188 2.23 8.90 -0.28
N GLY A 189 1.07 8.27 -0.16
CA GLY A 189 0.66 7.52 1.04
C GLY A 189 1.30 6.12 1.14
N LEU A 190 2.61 6.04 0.98
CA LEU A 190 3.39 4.80 1.06
C LEU A 190 4.73 5.09 1.72
N TYR A 191 4.99 4.43 2.86
CA TYR A 191 6.14 4.74 3.72
C TYR A 191 6.80 3.47 4.21
N PHE A 192 8.12 3.37 4.08
CA PHE A 192 8.92 2.27 4.59
C PHE A 192 9.84 2.74 5.70
N TYR A 193 9.79 2.09 6.85
CA TYR A 193 10.56 2.50 8.03
C TYR A 193 11.29 1.35 8.69
N PRO A 194 12.51 1.59 9.20
CA PRO A 194 13.11 0.71 10.19
C PRO A 194 12.32 0.77 11.51
N ASN A 195 12.53 -0.19 12.40
CA ASN A 195 11.77 -0.34 13.66
C ASN A 195 11.74 0.91 14.55
N LYS A 196 12.78 1.73 14.50
CA LYS A 196 12.84 2.96 15.34
C LYS A 196 11.67 3.92 15.10
N VAL A 197 10.91 3.75 14.02
CA VAL A 197 9.71 4.56 13.76
C VAL A 197 8.70 4.49 14.91
N VAL A 198 8.64 3.36 15.61
CA VAL A 198 7.73 3.18 16.76
C VAL A 198 8.06 4.17 17.87
N ASP A 199 9.35 4.29 18.20
CA ASP A 199 9.83 5.23 19.21
C ASP A 199 9.67 6.69 18.73
N VAL A 200 10.00 6.97 17.48
CA VAL A 200 9.82 8.29 16.87
C VAL A 200 8.35 8.72 16.95
N ALA A 201 7.44 7.87 16.50
CA ALA A 201 6.01 8.18 16.49
C ALA A 201 5.44 8.42 17.91
N SER A 202 5.95 7.70 18.91
CA SER A 202 5.54 7.88 20.30
C SER A 202 6.06 9.17 20.93
N SER A 203 7.11 9.78 20.36
CA SER A 203 7.79 10.96 20.90
C SER A 203 7.34 12.29 20.27
N ILE A 204 6.64 12.26 19.13
CA ILE A 204 6.18 13.49 18.48
C ILE A 204 4.99 14.12 19.19
N GLN A 205 4.84 15.42 18.99
CA GLN A 205 3.70 16.19 19.50
C GLN A 205 2.67 16.40 18.38
N PRO A 206 1.37 16.56 18.73
CA PRO A 206 0.35 16.93 17.75
C PRO A 206 0.68 18.27 17.09
N SER A 207 0.32 18.41 15.81
CA SER A 207 0.38 19.67 15.08
C SER A 207 -0.66 20.68 15.58
N ALA A 208 -0.64 21.89 15.02
CA ALA A 208 -1.66 22.91 15.30
C ALA A 208 -3.09 22.42 15.01
N ARG A 209 -3.26 21.43 14.13
CA ARG A 209 -4.55 20.76 13.83
C ARG A 209 -4.94 19.69 14.85
N GLY A 210 -4.08 19.41 15.83
CA GLY A 210 -4.27 18.33 16.81
C GLY A 210 -3.98 16.94 16.28
N GLU A 211 -3.27 16.82 15.15
CA GLU A 211 -2.94 15.55 14.50
C GLU A 211 -1.48 15.17 14.70
N TYR A 212 -1.22 13.88 14.90
CA TYR A 212 0.12 13.28 14.86
C TYR A 212 0.52 13.09 13.40
N GLU A 213 1.26 14.07 12.88
CA GLU A 213 1.60 14.16 11.46
C GLU A 213 2.70 13.17 11.06
N ILE A 214 2.48 12.47 9.94
CA ILE A 214 3.53 11.59 9.36
C ILE A 214 4.73 12.42 8.89
N THR A 215 4.50 13.64 8.42
CA THR A 215 5.58 14.55 8.01
C THR A 215 6.52 14.86 9.17
N THR A 216 6.03 14.99 10.39
CA THR A 216 6.86 15.16 11.59
C THR A 216 7.74 13.93 11.83
N VAL A 217 7.20 12.73 11.66
CA VAL A 217 7.99 11.50 11.73
C VAL A 217 9.09 11.51 10.68
N ASN A 218 8.77 11.84 9.43
CA ASN A 218 9.74 11.92 8.34
C ASN A 218 10.82 12.96 8.58
N GLN A 219 10.48 14.10 9.18
CA GLN A 219 11.47 15.14 9.56
C GLN A 219 12.48 14.62 10.57
N ARG A 220 12.08 13.76 11.51
CA ARG A 220 13.03 13.13 12.45
C ARG A 220 14.02 12.21 11.74
N PHE A 221 13.55 11.40 10.78
CA PHE A 221 14.45 10.59 9.95
C PHE A 221 15.37 11.46 9.09
N LEU A 222 14.86 12.59 8.58
CA LEU A 222 15.67 13.56 7.82
C LEU A 222 16.78 14.16 8.68
N GLU A 223 16.49 14.59 9.90
CA GLU A 223 17.46 15.15 10.85
C GLU A 223 18.61 14.18 11.14
N ASP A 224 18.32 12.89 11.18
CA ASP A 224 19.32 11.83 11.40
C ASP A 224 20.04 11.40 10.10
N GLY A 225 19.72 12.00 8.96
CA GLY A 225 20.30 11.63 7.66
C GLY A 225 19.82 10.27 7.15
N GLU A 226 18.67 9.79 7.62
CA GLU A 226 18.14 8.44 7.37
C GLU A 226 16.84 8.45 6.55
N LEU A 227 16.61 9.48 5.76
CA LEU A 227 15.43 9.58 4.89
C LEU A 227 15.83 9.60 3.42
N ARG A 228 15.35 8.59 2.68
CA ARG A 228 15.48 8.51 1.22
C ARG A 228 14.19 8.84 0.53
N VAL A 229 14.29 9.42 -0.68
CA VAL A 229 13.16 9.62 -1.59
C VAL A 229 13.38 8.78 -2.83
N GLN A 230 12.41 7.93 -3.18
CA GLN A 230 12.32 7.32 -4.50
C GLN A 230 11.24 8.04 -5.31
N THR A 231 11.53 8.31 -6.58
CA THR A 231 10.56 8.95 -7.47
C THR A 231 9.75 7.91 -8.23
N LEU A 232 8.45 8.10 -8.23
CA LEU A 232 7.55 7.44 -9.17
C LEU A 232 7.57 8.24 -10.48
N GLY A 233 8.14 7.65 -11.53
CA GLY A 233 8.33 8.33 -12.80
C GLY A 233 7.04 8.58 -13.59
N ARG A 234 7.18 9.14 -14.78
CA ARG A 234 6.03 9.53 -15.65
C ARG A 234 5.15 8.36 -16.08
N GLY A 235 5.66 7.14 -16.06
CA GLY A 235 4.89 5.93 -16.36
C GLY A 235 4.00 5.44 -15.21
N PHE A 236 4.09 6.07 -14.04
CA PHE A 236 3.25 5.72 -12.89
C PHE A 236 1.96 6.51 -12.88
N ALA A 237 0.91 5.85 -12.37
CA ALA A 237 -0.32 6.49 -11.95
C ALA A 237 -0.41 6.40 -10.42
N TRP A 238 -0.68 7.55 -9.81
CA TRP A 238 -1.14 7.67 -8.43
C TRP A 238 -2.52 8.31 -8.50
N LEU A 239 -3.56 7.51 -8.22
CA LEU A 239 -4.94 7.89 -8.46
C LEU A 239 -5.56 8.46 -7.19
N ASP A 240 -6.15 9.64 -7.32
CA ASP A 240 -6.98 10.27 -6.30
C ASP A 240 -8.36 9.60 -6.24
N THR A 241 -8.91 9.49 -5.03
CA THR A 241 -10.24 8.93 -4.76
C THR A 241 -11.03 9.80 -3.77
N GLY A 242 -10.64 11.06 -3.63
CA GLY A 242 -11.17 11.97 -2.61
C GLY A 242 -12.50 12.65 -2.96
N THR A 243 -12.90 12.65 -4.24
CA THR A 243 -14.14 13.23 -4.73
C THR A 243 -14.96 12.22 -5.51
N HIS A 244 -16.24 12.50 -5.76
CA HIS A 244 -17.09 11.65 -6.60
C HIS A 244 -16.50 11.49 -8.01
N ASP A 245 -16.00 12.58 -8.59
CA ASP A 245 -15.38 12.57 -9.91
C ASP A 245 -14.09 11.76 -9.94
N SER A 246 -13.16 12.00 -9.01
CA SER A 246 -11.89 11.27 -8.95
C SER A 246 -12.07 9.78 -8.66
N LEU A 247 -13.08 9.43 -7.85
CA LEU A 247 -13.44 8.03 -7.60
C LEU A 247 -13.90 7.32 -8.88
N SER A 248 -14.74 7.99 -9.69
CA SER A 248 -15.21 7.49 -10.98
C SER A 248 -14.07 7.39 -11.99
N GLU A 249 -13.21 8.38 -12.05
CA GLU A 249 -12.04 8.40 -12.94
C GLU A 249 -11.05 7.28 -12.60
N ALA A 250 -10.80 7.02 -11.32
CA ALA A 250 -9.95 5.91 -10.89
C ALA A 250 -10.52 4.56 -11.36
N SER A 251 -11.83 4.34 -11.21
CA SER A 251 -12.50 3.13 -11.71
C SER A 251 -12.36 2.99 -13.22
N THR A 252 -12.57 4.08 -13.95
CA THR A 252 -12.44 4.10 -15.42
C THR A 252 -11.01 3.81 -15.87
N TYR A 253 -10.01 4.38 -15.19
CA TYR A 253 -8.60 4.13 -15.47
C TYR A 253 -8.26 2.65 -15.33
N ILE A 254 -8.62 2.05 -14.21
CA ILE A 254 -8.36 0.62 -13.95
C ILE A 254 -9.10 -0.26 -14.96
N GLU A 255 -10.38 0.04 -15.26
CA GLU A 255 -11.17 -0.68 -16.23
C GLU A 255 -10.50 -0.71 -17.60
N VAL A 256 -10.10 0.45 -18.11
CA VAL A 256 -9.45 0.57 -19.43
C VAL A 256 -8.14 -0.20 -19.45
N LEU A 257 -7.31 -0.06 -18.42
CA LEU A 257 -6.03 -0.72 -18.31
C LEU A 257 -6.17 -2.26 -18.31
N GLU A 258 -7.06 -2.78 -17.47
CA GLU A 258 -7.30 -4.23 -17.35
C GLU A 258 -7.88 -4.82 -18.64
N LYS A 259 -8.82 -4.12 -19.27
CA LYS A 259 -9.41 -4.56 -20.55
C LYS A 259 -8.40 -4.57 -21.70
N ARG A 260 -7.48 -3.60 -21.73
CA ARG A 260 -6.45 -3.53 -22.77
C ARG A 260 -5.39 -4.60 -22.64
N GLN A 261 -4.94 -4.89 -21.43
CA GLN A 261 -3.86 -5.82 -21.15
C GLN A 261 -4.34 -7.28 -20.93
N GLY A 262 -5.60 -7.45 -20.52
CA GLY A 262 -6.10 -8.75 -20.08
C GLY A 262 -5.53 -9.20 -18.74
N LEU A 263 -4.84 -8.30 -18.04
CA LEU A 263 -4.23 -8.51 -16.72
C LEU A 263 -4.91 -7.62 -15.70
N LYS A 264 -5.15 -8.14 -14.49
CA LYS A 264 -5.77 -7.35 -13.43
C LYS A 264 -4.74 -6.67 -12.55
N VAL A 265 -5.08 -5.44 -12.14
CA VAL A 265 -4.36 -4.71 -11.09
C VAL A 265 -4.93 -5.12 -9.73
N ALA A 266 -4.06 -5.35 -8.75
CA ALA A 266 -4.44 -5.67 -7.38
C ALA A 266 -5.37 -6.90 -7.23
N CYS A 267 -5.20 -7.91 -8.06
CA CYS A 267 -5.82 -9.21 -7.87
C CYS A 267 -5.03 -9.97 -6.80
N LEU A 268 -5.49 -9.94 -5.57
CA LEU A 268 -4.75 -10.48 -4.41
C LEU A 268 -4.48 -11.98 -4.55
N GLU A 269 -5.46 -12.74 -5.00
CA GLU A 269 -5.34 -14.18 -5.23
C GLU A 269 -4.29 -14.48 -6.30
N GLY A 270 -4.31 -13.70 -7.38
CA GLY A 270 -3.33 -13.81 -8.47
C GLY A 270 -1.90 -13.53 -8.01
N ILE A 271 -1.71 -12.48 -7.21
CA ILE A 271 -0.41 -12.14 -6.62
C ILE A 271 0.06 -13.26 -5.70
N ALA A 272 -0.80 -13.74 -4.81
CA ALA A 272 -0.48 -14.83 -3.88
C ALA A 272 -0.07 -16.12 -4.62
N TYR A 273 -0.80 -16.47 -5.66
CA TYR A 273 -0.51 -17.67 -6.46
C TYR A 273 0.83 -17.53 -7.21
N ARG A 274 1.07 -16.39 -7.86
CA ARG A 274 2.32 -16.12 -8.58
C ARG A 274 3.54 -16.14 -7.66
N GLN A 275 3.39 -15.73 -6.42
CA GLN A 275 4.45 -15.77 -5.41
C GLN A 275 4.58 -17.15 -4.73
N GLY A 276 3.71 -18.10 -5.07
CA GLY A 276 3.74 -19.43 -4.46
C GLY A 276 3.22 -19.49 -3.02
N TRP A 277 2.46 -18.48 -2.60
CA TRP A 277 1.90 -18.41 -1.25
C TRP A 277 0.61 -19.20 -1.07
N ILE A 278 -0.09 -19.50 -2.16
CA ILE A 278 -1.24 -20.41 -2.21
C ILE A 278 -1.04 -21.46 -3.30
N THR A 279 -1.66 -22.63 -3.12
CA THR A 279 -1.59 -23.72 -4.09
C THR A 279 -2.56 -23.54 -5.26
N GLU A 280 -2.37 -24.30 -6.34
CA GLU A 280 -3.32 -24.34 -7.45
C GLU A 280 -4.72 -24.79 -6.99
N GLU A 281 -4.79 -25.82 -6.13
CA GLU A 281 -6.06 -26.27 -5.57
C GLU A 281 -6.78 -25.13 -4.86
N ARG A 282 -6.05 -24.38 -4.02
CA ARG A 282 -6.63 -23.24 -3.30
C ARG A 282 -7.11 -22.16 -4.26
N MET A 283 -6.30 -21.85 -5.29
CA MET A 283 -6.69 -20.87 -6.31
C MET A 283 -7.99 -21.27 -7.02
N ARG A 284 -8.13 -22.54 -7.37
CA ARG A 284 -9.35 -23.09 -7.99
C ARG A 284 -10.55 -23.04 -7.04
N GLU A 285 -10.36 -23.35 -5.76
CA GLU A 285 -11.42 -23.23 -4.74
C GLU A 285 -11.91 -21.78 -4.61
N LEU A 286 -10.99 -20.81 -4.58
CA LEU A 286 -11.33 -19.38 -4.50
C LEU A 286 -12.08 -18.90 -5.74
N ALA A 287 -11.79 -19.44 -6.91
CA ALA A 287 -12.46 -19.10 -8.15
C ALA A 287 -13.92 -19.62 -8.22
N GLN A 288 -14.23 -20.76 -7.58
CA GLN A 288 -15.51 -21.45 -7.72
C GLN A 288 -16.75 -20.55 -7.49
N PRO A 289 -16.86 -19.78 -6.40
CA PRO A 289 -18.03 -18.93 -6.17
C PRO A 289 -18.14 -17.76 -7.17
N MET A 290 -17.09 -17.48 -7.93
CA MET A 290 -16.99 -16.34 -8.84
C MET A 290 -16.93 -16.73 -10.32
N LEU A 291 -17.14 -18.00 -10.68
CA LEU A 291 -17.01 -18.46 -12.08
C LEU A 291 -18.03 -17.84 -13.05
N LYS A 292 -19.10 -17.27 -12.53
CA LYS A 292 -20.11 -16.55 -13.33
C LYS A 292 -19.67 -15.14 -13.72
N ASN A 293 -18.58 -14.62 -13.17
CA ASN A 293 -18.06 -13.31 -13.48
C ASN A 293 -16.62 -13.37 -13.99
N GLN A 294 -16.15 -12.25 -14.54
CA GLN A 294 -14.82 -12.17 -15.14
C GLN A 294 -13.68 -12.29 -14.11
N TYR A 295 -13.90 -11.90 -12.86
CA TYR A 295 -12.89 -12.00 -11.82
C TYR A 295 -12.52 -13.46 -11.53
N GLY A 296 -13.54 -14.32 -11.31
CA GLY A 296 -13.30 -15.74 -11.07
C GLY A 296 -12.70 -16.45 -12.28
N GLN A 297 -13.16 -16.12 -13.49
CA GLN A 297 -12.59 -16.64 -14.74
C GLN A 297 -11.11 -16.24 -14.91
N TYR A 298 -10.76 -15.02 -14.51
CA TYR A 298 -9.38 -14.56 -14.52
C TYR A 298 -8.47 -15.37 -13.58
N LEU A 299 -8.95 -15.78 -12.40
CA LEU A 299 -8.16 -16.62 -11.50
C LEU A 299 -7.74 -17.93 -12.16
N LEU A 300 -8.63 -18.56 -12.92
CA LEU A 300 -8.29 -19.75 -13.69
C LEU A 300 -7.30 -19.46 -14.82
N LYS A 301 -7.45 -18.31 -15.47
CA LYS A 301 -6.52 -17.86 -16.52
C LYS A 301 -5.11 -17.67 -15.98
N VAL A 302 -4.94 -17.10 -14.80
CA VAL A 302 -3.64 -16.91 -14.13
C VAL A 302 -2.91 -18.24 -13.95
N ILE A 303 -3.64 -19.31 -13.59
CA ILE A 303 -3.05 -20.64 -13.43
C ILE A 303 -2.44 -21.12 -14.76
N GLU A 304 -3.18 -21.01 -15.85
CA GLU A 304 -2.71 -21.47 -17.16
C GLU A 304 -1.57 -20.58 -17.69
N GLU A 305 -1.66 -19.26 -17.54
CA GLU A 305 -0.60 -18.33 -17.93
C GLU A 305 0.73 -18.62 -17.21
N LEU A 306 0.69 -18.88 -15.91
CA LEU A 306 1.90 -19.20 -15.16
C LEU A 306 2.52 -20.54 -15.60
N LYS A 307 1.69 -21.53 -15.95
CA LYS A 307 2.15 -22.80 -16.49
C LYS A 307 2.81 -22.65 -17.87
N GLU A 308 2.26 -21.79 -18.72
CA GLU A 308 2.74 -21.55 -20.08
C GLU A 308 4.02 -20.70 -20.12
N THR A 309 4.05 -19.64 -19.36
CA THR A 309 5.12 -18.64 -19.41
C THR A 309 6.24 -18.89 -18.38
N GLY A 310 5.90 -19.50 -17.26
CA GLY A 310 6.81 -19.62 -16.12
C GLY A 310 7.21 -18.27 -15.51
N ASP A 311 6.55 -17.16 -15.92
CA ASP A 311 6.88 -15.81 -15.45
C ASP A 311 5.96 -15.37 -14.31
N PRO A 312 6.46 -15.35 -13.06
CA PRO A 312 5.66 -14.88 -11.92
C PRO A 312 5.45 -13.38 -11.89
N ASN A 313 6.13 -12.61 -12.74
CA ASN A 313 6.05 -11.14 -12.78
C ASN A 313 5.06 -10.62 -13.83
N LEU A 314 4.46 -11.51 -14.59
CA LEU A 314 3.41 -11.14 -15.54
C LEU A 314 2.12 -10.85 -14.77
N GLY A 315 1.86 -9.57 -14.44
CA GLY A 315 0.65 -9.14 -13.74
C GLY A 315 0.88 -8.19 -12.58
#